data_3e8a06795cfadf404e02adbea093710a
#
_entry.id   3e8a06795cfadf404e02adbea093710a
#
_cell.length_a   1.000
_cell.length_b   1.000
_cell.length_c   1.000
_cell.angle_alpha   90.00
_cell.angle_beta   90.00
_cell.angle_gamma   90.00
#
_symmetry.space_group_name_H-M   'P 1'
#
loop_
_entity.id
_entity.type
_entity.pdbx_description
1 polymer ?
#
loop_
_entity_poly.entity_id
_entity_poly.type
_entity_poly.pdbx_seq_one_letter_code
_entity_poly.pdbx_strand_id
1 'polypeptide(L)'
;MLENIRSFEGEKNNEDELSVALSQLGDIFIMDAFGTAHRKQASTFGIVNYIDEACFGLLIEKEIDALKKIVISPEKPLLGIIGGSKISTKINVIESLTNHCDWLIVGGALANTCYAAQGKNIGKSLFEPSYLEVAKKIIEHPQIVIPTFVVTSNGSEAREKSVNELSDEDVILDVGQQSVEAFSQYIDEANTIVWNGPLGKFEDDRFSKGTEGIAKKVAESNAMTI
;
A
#
# COMPACT_ATOMS: atom_id res chain seq x y z
N MET A 1 10.30 28.34 10.56
CA MET A 1 9.40 27.21 10.26
C MET A 1 7.99 27.72 10.35
N LEU A 2 7.16 27.48 9.33
CA LEU A 2 5.75 27.86 9.33
C LEU A 2 4.90 26.78 10.01
N GLU A 3 3.70 27.17 10.45
CA GLU A 3 2.67 26.26 10.95
C GLU A 3 2.13 25.40 9.80
N ASN A 4 1.30 24.41 10.13
CA ASN A 4 0.71 23.46 9.18
C ASN A 4 0.15 24.17 7.93
N ILE A 5 0.78 23.98 6.78
CA ILE A 5 0.42 24.62 5.52
C ILE A 5 -1.02 24.34 5.09
N ARG A 6 -1.57 23.20 5.53
CA ARG A 6 -2.96 22.81 5.20
C ARG A 6 -4.02 23.56 5.98
N SER A 7 -3.62 24.38 6.95
CA SER A 7 -4.51 25.33 7.65
C SER A 7 -4.80 26.56 6.81
N PHE A 8 -3.97 26.83 5.77
CA PHE A 8 -4.18 27.98 4.91
C PHE A 8 -5.27 27.70 3.88
N GLU A 9 -6.18 28.66 3.73
CA GLU A 9 -7.15 28.68 2.65
C GLU A 9 -6.40 28.77 1.31
N GLY A 10 -6.90 28.08 0.29
CA GLY A 10 -6.26 28.04 -1.03
C GLY A 10 -5.18 26.97 -1.20
N GLU A 11 -4.61 26.37 -0.13
CA GLU A 11 -3.56 25.35 -0.26
C GLU A 11 -4.03 24.16 -1.11
N LYS A 12 -5.16 23.56 -0.74
CA LYS A 12 -5.69 22.36 -1.41
C LYS A 12 -6.16 22.62 -2.83
N ASN A 13 -6.64 23.83 -3.09
CA ASN A 13 -7.19 24.24 -4.39
C ASN A 13 -6.12 24.78 -5.34
N ASN A 14 -4.86 24.83 -4.87
CA ASN A 14 -3.74 25.38 -5.64
C ASN A 14 -3.99 26.85 -6.08
N GLU A 15 -4.46 27.67 -5.14
CA GLU A 15 -4.79 29.08 -5.44
C GLU A 15 -3.55 29.93 -5.65
N ASP A 16 -3.61 30.78 -6.66
CA ASP A 16 -2.48 31.61 -7.07
C ASP A 16 -2.07 32.63 -5.99
N GLU A 17 -3.04 33.18 -5.26
CA GLU A 17 -2.77 34.15 -4.20
C GLU A 17 -1.85 33.58 -3.11
N LEU A 18 -2.12 32.35 -2.64
CA LEU A 18 -1.27 31.67 -1.68
C LEU A 18 0.08 31.29 -2.30
N SER A 19 0.08 30.83 -3.55
CA SER A 19 1.30 30.45 -4.27
C SER A 19 2.26 31.64 -4.42
N VAL A 20 1.75 32.81 -4.77
CA VAL A 20 2.49 34.08 -4.81
C VAL A 20 3.01 34.47 -3.44
N ALA A 21 2.16 34.41 -2.40
CA ALA A 21 2.60 34.74 -1.05
C ALA A 21 3.72 33.83 -0.54
N LEU A 22 3.64 32.52 -0.86
CA LEU A 22 4.70 31.56 -0.51
C LEU A 22 6.00 31.82 -1.28
N SER A 23 5.93 32.17 -2.57
CA SER A 23 7.12 32.45 -3.39
C SER A 23 7.93 33.66 -2.89
N GLN A 24 7.30 34.59 -2.18
CA GLN A 24 7.98 35.77 -1.60
C GLN A 24 8.79 35.46 -0.33
N LEU A 25 8.74 34.24 0.18
CA LEU A 25 9.45 33.85 1.40
C LEU A 25 10.91 33.42 1.16
N GLY A 26 11.33 33.28 -0.09
CA GLY A 26 12.69 32.87 -0.44
C GLY A 26 12.99 33.05 -1.91
N ASP A 27 14.25 32.88 -2.27
CA ASP A 27 14.74 33.07 -3.64
C ASP A 27 14.73 31.77 -4.45
N ILE A 28 14.78 30.64 -3.75
CA ILE A 28 14.82 29.29 -4.34
C ILE A 28 13.75 28.40 -3.67
N PHE A 29 12.98 27.68 -4.46
CA PHE A 29 12.06 26.67 -3.97
C PHE A 29 12.69 25.28 -4.03
N ILE A 30 12.77 24.60 -2.89
CA ILE A 30 13.27 23.23 -2.80
C ILE A 30 12.10 22.31 -2.43
N MET A 31 11.69 21.48 -3.39
CA MET A 31 10.71 20.42 -3.12
C MET A 31 11.41 19.21 -2.52
N ASP A 32 11.20 18.98 -1.22
CA ASP A 32 11.82 17.85 -0.50
C ASP A 32 10.82 17.07 0.36
N ALA A 33 9.55 17.08 -0.05
CA ALA A 33 8.46 16.35 0.60
C ALA A 33 7.87 15.32 -0.34
N PHE A 34 8.56 14.19 -0.56
CA PHE A 34 8.21 13.14 -1.52
C PHE A 34 6.76 12.65 -1.36
N GLY A 35 6.31 12.38 -0.14
CA GLY A 35 4.95 11.90 0.14
C GLY A 35 3.82 12.84 -0.31
N THR A 36 4.12 14.11 -0.61
CA THR A 36 3.15 15.10 -1.10
C THR A 36 3.43 15.58 -2.52
N ALA A 37 4.55 15.16 -3.12
CA ALA A 37 5.00 15.64 -4.44
C ALA A 37 4.00 15.37 -5.58
N HIS A 38 3.18 14.33 -5.45
CA HIS A 38 2.14 13.97 -6.41
C HIS A 38 0.90 14.88 -6.37
N ARG A 39 0.80 15.81 -5.41
CA ARG A 39 -0.38 16.65 -5.20
C ARG A 39 -0.22 17.99 -5.90
N LYS A 40 -1.22 18.37 -6.68
CA LYS A 40 -1.30 19.72 -7.29
C LYS A 40 -1.88 20.69 -6.26
N GLN A 41 -1.01 21.23 -5.38
CA GLN A 41 -1.38 22.17 -4.30
C GLN A 41 -0.49 23.42 -4.36
N ALA A 42 -0.89 24.51 -3.69
CA ALA A 42 -0.16 25.79 -3.75
C ALA A 42 1.30 25.65 -3.33
N SER A 43 1.57 24.95 -2.21
CA SER A 43 2.92 24.77 -1.67
C SER A 43 3.79 23.72 -2.37
N THR A 44 3.21 22.88 -3.23
CA THR A 44 3.93 21.80 -3.92
C THR A 44 4.05 22.02 -5.43
N PHE A 45 3.05 22.65 -6.02
CA PHE A 45 2.93 22.86 -7.45
C PHE A 45 2.81 24.33 -7.84
N GLY A 46 1.87 25.09 -7.23
CA GLY A 46 1.56 26.46 -7.61
C GLY A 46 2.75 27.40 -7.45
N ILE A 47 3.48 27.27 -6.34
CA ILE A 47 4.65 28.10 -6.02
C ILE A 47 5.71 28.12 -7.14
N VAL A 48 5.88 27.00 -7.86
CA VAL A 48 6.88 26.88 -8.94
C VAL A 48 6.63 27.86 -10.08
N ASN A 49 5.38 28.31 -10.28
CA ASN A 49 5.04 29.28 -11.32
C ASN A 49 5.43 30.73 -10.98
N TYR A 50 5.82 30.99 -9.72
CA TYR A 50 6.06 32.34 -9.19
C TYR A 50 7.44 32.52 -8.58
N ILE A 51 8.35 31.56 -8.76
CA ILE A 51 9.73 31.62 -8.30
C ILE A 51 10.67 31.26 -9.45
N ASP A 52 11.82 31.94 -9.52
CA ASP A 52 12.73 31.81 -10.67
C ASP A 52 13.50 30.48 -10.64
N GLU A 53 13.86 30.00 -9.45
CA GLU A 53 14.62 28.79 -9.28
C GLU A 53 13.86 27.77 -8.43
N ALA A 54 13.68 26.58 -8.97
CA ALA A 54 13.06 25.44 -8.28
C ALA A 54 13.86 24.17 -8.52
N CYS A 55 14.07 23.38 -7.46
CA CYS A 55 14.78 22.10 -7.54
C CYS A 55 14.20 21.06 -6.58
N PHE A 56 14.62 19.81 -6.75
CA PHE A 56 14.36 18.77 -5.78
C PHE A 56 15.42 18.77 -4.67
N GLY A 57 14.99 18.41 -3.45
CA GLY A 57 15.89 18.23 -2.33
C GLY A 57 16.46 16.82 -2.23
N LEU A 58 17.36 16.64 -1.27
CA LEU A 58 18.10 15.38 -1.06
C LEU A 58 17.21 14.21 -0.63
N LEU A 59 16.09 14.46 0.04
CA LEU A 59 15.14 13.40 0.41
C LEU A 59 14.45 12.87 -0.84
N ILE A 60 13.95 13.75 -1.71
CA ILE A 60 13.34 13.33 -2.98
C ILE A 60 14.33 12.56 -3.85
N GLU A 61 15.59 12.97 -3.91
CA GLU A 61 16.63 12.25 -4.66
C GLU A 61 16.77 10.80 -4.14
N LYS A 62 16.89 10.61 -2.82
CA LYS A 62 16.96 9.28 -2.20
C LYS A 62 15.73 8.42 -2.47
N GLU A 63 14.54 9.00 -2.35
CA GLU A 63 13.27 8.28 -2.59
C GLU A 63 13.15 7.86 -4.06
N ILE A 64 13.49 8.75 -5.00
CA ILE A 64 13.51 8.45 -6.43
C ILE A 64 14.53 7.35 -6.74
N ASP A 65 15.73 7.42 -6.18
CA ASP A 65 16.77 6.43 -6.42
C ASP A 65 16.41 5.04 -5.84
N ALA A 66 15.72 5.01 -4.70
CA ALA A 66 15.17 3.77 -4.16
C ALA A 66 14.11 3.18 -5.11
N LEU A 67 13.16 3.99 -5.57
CA LEU A 67 12.10 3.56 -6.49
C LEU A 67 12.63 3.15 -7.86
N LYS A 68 13.67 3.83 -8.38
CA LYS A 68 14.31 3.43 -9.65
C LYS A 68 14.84 2.00 -9.61
N LYS A 69 15.40 1.57 -8.47
CA LYS A 69 15.90 0.20 -8.30
C LYS A 69 14.80 -0.85 -8.45
N ILE A 70 13.55 -0.51 -8.10
CA ILE A 70 12.40 -1.40 -8.26
C ILE A 70 11.89 -1.40 -9.70
N VAL A 71 11.76 -0.20 -10.29
CA VAL A 71 11.06 -0.03 -11.58
C VAL A 71 11.97 -0.30 -12.76
N ILE A 72 13.25 0.10 -12.68
CA ILE A 72 14.16 0.07 -13.81
C ILE A 72 14.99 -1.24 -13.86
N SER A 73 15.51 -1.67 -12.72
CA SER A 73 16.37 -2.85 -12.65
C SER A 73 16.34 -3.52 -11.27
N PRO A 74 15.18 -4.13 -10.90
CA PRO A 74 15.11 -4.86 -9.63
C PRO A 74 16.02 -6.08 -9.66
N GLU A 75 16.65 -6.36 -8.52
CA GLU A 75 17.28 -7.66 -8.32
C GLU A 75 16.19 -8.72 -8.16
N LYS A 76 16.10 -9.63 -9.10
CA LYS A 76 15.10 -10.69 -9.16
C LYS A 76 15.50 -11.89 -8.27
N PRO A 77 14.53 -12.61 -7.66
CA PRO A 77 13.09 -12.41 -7.75
C PRO A 77 12.60 -11.15 -7.00
N LEU A 78 11.63 -10.45 -7.59
CA LEU A 78 10.94 -9.29 -6.99
C LEU A 78 9.61 -9.72 -6.40
N LEU A 79 9.46 -9.56 -5.08
CA LEU A 79 8.22 -9.78 -4.35
C LEU A 79 7.51 -8.45 -4.08
N GLY A 80 6.28 -8.34 -4.53
CA GLY A 80 5.36 -7.31 -4.08
C GLY A 80 4.49 -7.79 -2.92
N ILE A 81 4.27 -6.92 -1.94
CA ILE A 81 3.28 -7.14 -0.86
C ILE A 81 2.35 -5.94 -0.84
N ILE A 82 1.07 -6.16 -1.04
CA ILE A 82 0.08 -5.08 -1.04
C ILE A 82 -1.08 -5.42 -0.13
N GLY A 83 -1.36 -4.52 0.80
CA GLY A 83 -2.49 -4.59 1.70
C GLY A 83 -3.32 -3.31 1.68
N GLY A 84 -4.42 -3.32 2.39
CA GLY A 84 -5.29 -2.16 2.53
C GLY A 84 -6.77 -2.52 2.52
N SER A 85 -7.62 -1.49 2.58
CA SER A 85 -9.07 -1.64 2.73
C SER A 85 -9.84 -1.60 1.42
N LYS A 86 -9.27 -1.00 0.34
CA LYS A 86 -10.00 -0.72 -0.90
C LYS A 86 -9.18 -1.00 -2.14
N ILE A 87 -9.67 -1.86 -3.02
CA ILE A 87 -9.10 -2.10 -4.36
C ILE A 87 -9.13 -0.82 -5.19
N SER A 88 -10.23 -0.07 -5.15
CA SER A 88 -10.42 1.17 -5.91
C SER A 88 -9.27 2.17 -5.78
N THR A 89 -8.63 2.23 -4.62
CA THR A 89 -7.51 3.13 -4.37
C THR A 89 -6.14 2.54 -4.73
N LYS A 90 -6.06 1.24 -4.98
CA LYS A 90 -4.81 0.51 -5.19
C LYS A 90 -4.69 -0.13 -6.57
N ILE A 91 -5.71 -0.01 -7.41
CA ILE A 91 -5.80 -0.72 -8.69
C ILE A 91 -4.58 -0.47 -9.58
N ASN A 92 -4.19 0.82 -9.74
CA ASN A 92 -3.04 1.19 -10.56
C ASN A 92 -1.72 0.64 -9.98
N VAL A 93 -1.64 0.56 -8.64
CA VAL A 93 -0.47 0.00 -7.96
C VAL A 93 -0.41 -1.51 -8.15
N ILE A 94 -1.55 -2.20 -8.02
CA ILE A 94 -1.65 -3.66 -8.24
C ILE A 94 -1.27 -3.99 -9.69
N GLU A 95 -1.83 -3.29 -10.67
CA GLU A 95 -1.51 -3.49 -12.09
C GLU A 95 -0.03 -3.25 -12.38
N SER A 96 0.53 -2.16 -11.85
CA SER A 96 1.95 -1.86 -12.00
C SER A 96 2.83 -2.94 -11.38
N LEU A 97 2.53 -3.36 -10.14
CA LEU A 97 3.30 -4.42 -9.46
C LEU A 97 3.15 -5.78 -10.15
N THR A 98 1.96 -6.13 -10.64
CA THR A 98 1.74 -7.39 -11.37
C THR A 98 2.62 -7.47 -12.63
N ASN A 99 2.87 -6.34 -13.31
CA ASN A 99 3.72 -6.31 -14.49
C ASN A 99 5.23 -6.41 -14.19
N HIS A 100 5.66 -6.15 -12.95
CA HIS A 100 7.08 -6.08 -12.60
C HIS A 100 7.51 -7.18 -11.63
N CYS A 101 6.62 -7.60 -10.72
CA CYS A 101 6.91 -8.60 -9.69
C CYS A 101 6.89 -10.02 -10.24
N ASP A 102 7.74 -10.88 -9.67
CA ASP A 102 7.67 -12.33 -9.90
C ASP A 102 6.54 -12.94 -9.06
N TRP A 103 6.28 -12.36 -7.87
CA TRP A 103 5.14 -12.69 -7.01
C TRP A 103 4.55 -11.41 -6.40
N LEU A 104 3.24 -11.41 -6.21
CA LEU A 104 2.50 -10.32 -5.56
C LEU A 104 1.53 -10.88 -4.52
N ILE A 105 1.87 -10.71 -3.25
CA ILE A 105 0.99 -11.03 -2.12
C ILE A 105 -0.05 -9.92 -1.98
N VAL A 106 -1.32 -10.29 -2.05
CA VAL A 106 -2.45 -9.37 -1.86
C VAL A 106 -3.19 -9.74 -0.58
N GLY A 107 -3.21 -8.85 0.41
CA GLY A 107 -3.81 -9.08 1.71
C GLY A 107 -4.77 -7.96 2.15
N GLY A 108 -5.20 -8.01 3.42
CA GLY A 108 -6.19 -7.07 3.95
C GLY A 108 -7.56 -7.22 3.28
N ALA A 109 -8.39 -6.18 3.33
CA ALA A 109 -9.71 -6.22 2.70
C ALA A 109 -9.67 -6.23 1.17
N LEU A 110 -8.51 -5.99 0.55
CA LEU A 110 -8.28 -6.25 -0.88
C LEU A 110 -8.51 -7.73 -1.17
N ALA A 111 -7.93 -8.63 -0.35
CA ALA A 111 -8.12 -10.08 -0.48
C ALA A 111 -9.59 -10.50 -0.28
N ASN A 112 -10.34 -9.81 0.59
CA ASN A 112 -11.78 -10.09 0.78
C ASN A 112 -12.57 -9.87 -0.52
N THR A 113 -12.25 -8.81 -1.27
CA THR A 113 -12.87 -8.56 -2.58
C THR A 113 -12.49 -9.64 -3.59
N CYS A 114 -11.26 -10.15 -3.51
CA CYS A 114 -10.81 -11.29 -4.32
C CYS A 114 -11.56 -12.59 -3.97
N TYR A 115 -11.75 -12.87 -2.68
CA TYR A 115 -12.56 -14.05 -2.27
C TYR A 115 -14.01 -13.95 -2.73
N ALA A 116 -14.63 -12.77 -2.56
CA ALA A 116 -15.98 -12.53 -3.05
C ALA A 116 -16.10 -12.72 -4.57
N ALA A 117 -15.09 -12.28 -5.34
CA ALA A 117 -15.01 -12.47 -6.79
C ALA A 117 -14.87 -13.95 -7.18
N GLN A 118 -14.31 -14.80 -6.30
CA GLN A 118 -14.26 -16.26 -6.45
C GLN A 118 -15.58 -16.95 -6.01
N GLY A 119 -16.57 -16.20 -5.53
CA GLY A 119 -17.83 -16.76 -5.00
C GLY A 119 -17.68 -17.38 -3.61
N LYS A 120 -16.59 -17.12 -2.89
CA LYS A 120 -16.41 -17.60 -1.52
C LYS A 120 -17.26 -16.80 -0.54
N ASN A 121 -17.71 -17.45 0.53
CA ASN A 121 -18.31 -16.74 1.64
C ASN A 121 -17.26 -15.89 2.35
N ILE A 122 -17.55 -14.62 2.58
CA ILE A 122 -16.70 -13.68 3.31
C ILE A 122 -17.41 -13.13 4.56
N GLY A 123 -18.60 -13.65 4.90
CA GLY A 123 -19.42 -13.22 6.00
C GLY A 123 -19.75 -11.73 5.94
N LYS A 124 -19.53 -11.04 7.05
CA LYS A 124 -19.72 -9.59 7.19
C LYS A 124 -18.46 -8.76 6.90
N SER A 125 -17.47 -9.36 6.23
CA SER A 125 -16.20 -8.71 5.94
C SER A 125 -16.33 -7.55 4.97
N LEU A 126 -15.49 -6.52 5.15
CA LEU A 126 -15.41 -5.38 4.24
C LEU A 126 -14.92 -5.83 2.86
N PHE A 127 -15.63 -5.46 1.80
CA PHE A 127 -15.23 -5.65 0.41
C PHE A 127 -15.83 -4.58 -0.49
N GLU A 128 -15.44 -4.51 -1.76
CA GLU A 128 -15.96 -3.54 -2.73
C GLU A 128 -16.76 -4.24 -3.84
N PRO A 129 -18.11 -4.27 -3.75
CA PRO A 129 -18.96 -4.96 -4.73
C PRO A 129 -18.77 -4.47 -6.17
N SER A 130 -18.52 -3.18 -6.36
CA SER A 130 -18.32 -2.58 -7.68
C SER A 130 -17.01 -3.00 -8.37
N TYR A 131 -16.12 -3.69 -7.66
CA TYR A 131 -14.79 -4.08 -8.14
C TYR A 131 -14.62 -5.61 -8.28
N LEU A 132 -15.70 -6.39 -8.20
CA LEU A 132 -15.63 -7.85 -8.31
C LEU A 132 -15.03 -8.33 -9.64
N GLU A 133 -15.42 -7.71 -10.76
CA GLU A 133 -14.88 -8.07 -12.08
C GLU A 133 -13.38 -7.73 -12.20
N VAL A 134 -12.96 -6.65 -11.57
CA VAL A 134 -11.55 -6.26 -11.52
C VAL A 134 -10.76 -7.22 -10.64
N ALA A 135 -11.28 -7.54 -9.44
CA ALA A 135 -10.67 -8.51 -8.53
C ALA A 135 -10.53 -9.88 -9.17
N LYS A 136 -11.53 -10.31 -9.98
CA LYS A 136 -11.47 -11.56 -10.73
C LYS A 136 -10.29 -11.58 -11.72
N LYS A 137 -10.10 -10.50 -12.47
CA LYS A 137 -8.94 -10.37 -13.38
C LYS A 137 -7.61 -10.39 -12.63
N ILE A 138 -7.53 -9.70 -11.49
CA ILE A 138 -6.33 -9.68 -10.65
C ILE A 138 -5.93 -11.10 -10.25
N ILE A 139 -6.85 -11.89 -9.70
CA ILE A 139 -6.55 -13.25 -9.21
C ILE A 139 -6.31 -14.29 -10.31
N GLU A 140 -6.63 -13.97 -11.56
CA GLU A 140 -6.29 -14.81 -12.72
C GLU A 140 -4.80 -14.75 -13.09
N HIS A 141 -4.07 -13.74 -12.61
CA HIS A 141 -2.63 -13.64 -12.83
C HIS A 141 -1.88 -14.66 -11.97
N PRO A 142 -1.00 -15.48 -12.57
CA PRO A 142 -0.31 -16.56 -11.85
C PRO A 142 0.66 -16.08 -10.77
N GLN A 143 1.08 -14.80 -10.83
CA GLN A 143 1.94 -14.19 -9.81
C GLN A 143 1.19 -13.81 -8.54
N ILE A 144 -0.15 -13.73 -8.58
CA ILE A 144 -0.94 -13.26 -7.44
C ILE A 144 -1.09 -14.37 -6.41
N VAL A 145 -0.73 -14.05 -5.18
CA VAL A 145 -0.85 -14.91 -4.01
C VAL A 145 -1.76 -14.23 -2.99
N ILE A 146 -2.82 -14.91 -2.58
CA ILE A 146 -3.74 -14.43 -1.54
C ILE A 146 -3.75 -15.39 -0.34
N PRO A 147 -4.04 -14.92 0.88
CA PRO A 147 -4.08 -15.77 2.06
C PRO A 147 -5.08 -16.92 1.90
N THR A 148 -4.76 -18.09 2.43
CA THR A 148 -5.69 -19.24 2.51
C THR A 148 -6.25 -19.42 3.91
N PHE A 149 -5.58 -18.86 4.91
CA PHE A 149 -6.01 -18.77 6.30
C PHE A 149 -6.05 -17.31 6.74
N VAL A 150 -7.08 -16.95 7.47
CA VAL A 150 -7.37 -15.59 7.92
C VAL A 150 -7.77 -15.59 9.39
N VAL A 151 -7.54 -14.48 10.08
CA VAL A 151 -8.07 -14.26 11.42
C VAL A 151 -9.40 -13.54 11.31
N THR A 152 -10.42 -14.15 11.88
CA THR A 152 -11.79 -13.62 11.90
C THR A 152 -12.24 -13.28 13.30
N SER A 153 -13.25 -12.44 13.41
CA SER A 153 -14.02 -12.24 14.62
C SER A 153 -15.52 -12.22 14.32
N ASN A 154 -16.29 -12.75 15.24
CA ASN A 154 -17.76 -12.62 15.29
C ASN A 154 -18.20 -11.60 16.34
N GLY A 155 -17.28 -10.74 16.79
CA GLY A 155 -17.49 -9.69 17.79
C GLY A 155 -16.91 -9.97 19.18
N SER A 156 -16.66 -11.24 19.55
CA SER A 156 -16.13 -11.60 20.88
C SER A 156 -14.69 -12.07 20.86
N GLU A 157 -14.34 -13.01 19.99
CA GLU A 157 -13.03 -13.65 19.95
C GLU A 157 -12.41 -13.56 18.56
N ALA A 158 -11.07 -13.51 18.52
CA ALA A 158 -10.30 -13.68 17.30
C ALA A 158 -10.01 -15.17 17.09
N ARG A 159 -10.26 -15.68 15.88
CA ARG A 159 -10.00 -17.09 15.53
C ARG A 159 -9.40 -17.18 14.14
N GLU A 160 -8.40 -18.03 13.99
CA GLU A 160 -7.87 -18.38 12.68
C GLU A 160 -8.79 -19.42 12.02
N LYS A 161 -9.13 -19.21 10.75
CA LYS A 161 -9.95 -20.09 9.92
C LYS A 161 -9.40 -20.19 8.51
N SER A 162 -9.65 -21.32 7.86
CA SER A 162 -9.52 -21.41 6.41
C SER A 162 -10.58 -20.51 5.74
N VAL A 163 -10.22 -19.86 4.63
CA VAL A 163 -11.15 -19.05 3.83
C VAL A 163 -12.30 -19.87 3.24
N ASN A 164 -12.21 -21.20 3.26
CA ASN A 164 -13.28 -22.09 2.82
C ASN A 164 -14.25 -22.50 3.94
N GLU A 165 -13.97 -22.10 5.19
CA GLU A 165 -14.75 -22.46 6.39
C GLU A 165 -15.41 -21.22 7.05
N LEU A 166 -15.46 -20.12 6.33
CA LEU A 166 -16.06 -18.89 6.82
C LEU A 166 -17.59 -19.00 6.88
N SER A 167 -18.15 -18.50 7.97
CA SER A 167 -19.60 -18.39 8.18
C SER A 167 -20.11 -16.98 7.88
N ASP A 168 -21.44 -16.83 7.76
CA ASP A 168 -22.08 -15.54 7.48
C ASP A 168 -21.84 -14.48 8.58
N GLU A 169 -21.48 -14.93 9.79
CA GLU A 169 -21.21 -14.03 10.93
C GLU A 169 -19.75 -13.62 11.05
N ASP A 170 -18.85 -14.23 10.30
CA ASP A 170 -17.40 -13.93 10.38
C ASP A 170 -17.08 -12.58 9.76
N VAL A 171 -16.13 -11.87 10.36
CA VAL A 171 -15.49 -10.68 9.80
C VAL A 171 -13.99 -10.95 9.70
N ILE A 172 -13.43 -10.96 8.51
CA ILE A 172 -12.00 -11.12 8.27
C ILE A 172 -11.30 -9.83 8.66
N LEU A 173 -10.32 -9.92 9.56
CA LEU A 173 -9.64 -8.77 10.14
C LEU A 173 -8.11 -8.83 10.06
N ASP A 174 -7.51 -10.02 9.82
CA ASP A 174 -6.06 -10.17 9.64
C ASP A 174 -5.74 -11.42 8.83
N VAL A 175 -4.49 -11.53 8.41
CA VAL A 175 -3.92 -12.74 7.79
C VAL A 175 -3.62 -13.76 8.89
N GLY A 176 -3.98 -15.03 8.67
CA GLY A 176 -3.71 -16.12 9.58
C GLY A 176 -2.24 -16.55 9.59
N GLN A 177 -1.81 -17.14 10.72
CA GLN A 177 -0.44 -17.59 10.91
C GLN A 177 0.01 -18.61 9.86
N GLN A 178 -0.88 -19.51 9.47
CA GLN A 178 -0.59 -20.51 8.42
C GLN A 178 -0.34 -19.84 7.06
N SER A 179 -1.03 -18.73 6.75
CA SER A 179 -0.74 -17.97 5.53
C SER A 179 0.58 -17.18 5.65
N VAL A 180 0.90 -16.65 6.83
CA VAL A 180 2.22 -16.02 7.09
C VAL A 180 3.35 -17.02 6.85
N GLU A 181 3.19 -18.25 7.32
CA GLU A 181 4.15 -19.33 7.10
C GLU A 181 4.27 -19.73 5.62
N ALA A 182 3.13 -19.83 4.93
CA ALA A 182 3.13 -20.09 3.49
C ALA A 182 3.79 -18.97 2.67
N PHE A 183 3.66 -17.72 3.11
CA PHE A 183 4.30 -16.58 2.43
C PHE A 183 5.80 -16.50 2.67
N SER A 184 6.34 -17.19 3.69
CA SER A 184 7.77 -17.18 4.00
C SER A 184 8.62 -17.62 2.81
N GLN A 185 8.17 -18.63 2.06
CA GLN A 185 8.93 -19.11 0.90
C GLN A 185 9.19 -18.00 -0.13
N TYR A 186 8.21 -17.13 -0.39
CA TYR A 186 8.36 -16.01 -1.33
C TYR A 186 9.28 -14.92 -0.77
N ILE A 187 9.21 -14.70 0.56
CA ILE A 187 10.05 -13.71 1.25
C ILE A 187 11.52 -14.19 1.25
N ASP A 188 11.75 -15.47 1.54
CA ASP A 188 13.09 -16.06 1.65
C ASP A 188 13.79 -16.15 0.28
N GLU A 189 13.02 -16.35 -0.80
CA GLU A 189 13.55 -16.44 -2.17
C GLU A 189 13.73 -15.06 -2.83
N ALA A 190 13.08 -14.01 -2.31
CA ALA A 190 13.14 -12.68 -2.90
C ALA A 190 14.50 -12.00 -2.73
N ASN A 191 14.99 -11.33 -3.77
CA ASN A 191 16.15 -10.43 -3.70
C ASN A 191 15.73 -8.97 -3.53
N THR A 192 14.50 -8.63 -3.94
CA THR A 192 13.88 -7.31 -3.70
C THR A 192 12.46 -7.49 -3.19
N ILE A 193 12.07 -6.74 -2.15
CA ILE A 193 10.72 -6.73 -1.60
C ILE A 193 10.18 -5.31 -1.57
N VAL A 194 8.98 -5.13 -2.13
CA VAL A 194 8.22 -3.87 -2.09
C VAL A 194 6.95 -4.08 -1.31
N TRP A 195 6.74 -3.30 -0.24
CA TRP A 195 5.56 -3.45 0.59
C TRP A 195 4.75 -2.15 0.73
N ASN A 196 3.47 -2.22 0.41
CA ASN A 196 2.54 -1.11 0.54
C ASN A 196 1.27 -1.49 1.29
N GLY A 197 1.11 -0.96 2.49
CA GLY A 197 -0.09 -1.09 3.32
C GLY A 197 -0.15 -2.35 4.20
N PRO A 198 -0.89 -2.30 5.32
CA PRO A 198 -1.01 -3.41 6.26
C PRO A 198 -1.89 -4.52 5.71
N LEU A 199 -1.66 -5.73 6.20
CA LEU A 199 -2.39 -6.93 5.79
C LEU A 199 -3.59 -7.27 6.71
N GLY A 200 -3.75 -6.53 7.82
CA GLY A 200 -4.81 -6.66 8.80
C GLY A 200 -5.19 -5.34 9.44
N LYS A 201 -6.15 -5.39 10.38
CA LYS A 201 -6.54 -4.25 11.23
C LYS A 201 -5.53 -4.11 12.39
N PHE A 202 -4.29 -3.78 12.04
CA PHE A 202 -3.13 -3.81 12.94
C PHE A 202 -3.22 -2.84 14.13
N GLU A 203 -4.15 -1.88 14.11
CA GLU A 203 -4.42 -0.97 15.23
C GLU A 203 -5.07 -1.67 16.43
N ASP A 204 -5.56 -2.90 16.26
CA ASP A 204 -6.11 -3.76 17.29
C ASP A 204 -5.18 -4.97 17.47
N ASP A 205 -4.57 -5.11 18.63
CA ASP A 205 -3.57 -6.16 18.95
C ASP A 205 -4.07 -7.59 18.66
N ARG A 206 -5.39 -7.79 18.63
CA ARG A 206 -5.99 -9.08 18.26
C ARG A 206 -5.81 -9.42 16.79
N PHE A 207 -5.57 -8.41 15.94
CA PHE A 207 -5.53 -8.50 14.48
C PHE A 207 -4.28 -7.87 13.87
N SER A 208 -3.19 -7.73 14.67
CA SER A 208 -1.89 -7.21 14.24
C SER A 208 -0.91 -8.31 13.85
N LYS A 209 -1.11 -9.53 14.35
CA LYS A 209 -0.11 -10.62 14.29
C LYS A 209 0.24 -11.06 12.88
N GLY A 210 -0.68 -11.01 11.95
CA GLY A 210 -0.42 -11.32 10.55
C GLY A 210 0.53 -10.29 9.91
N THR A 211 0.22 -9.01 10.08
CA THR A 211 1.09 -7.91 9.60
C THR A 211 2.45 -7.94 10.28
N GLU A 212 2.51 -8.11 11.61
CA GLU A 212 3.76 -8.20 12.38
C GLU A 212 4.60 -9.42 11.97
N GLY A 213 3.96 -10.58 11.76
CA GLY A 213 4.63 -11.80 11.34
C GLY A 213 5.32 -11.64 9.99
N ILE A 214 4.65 -11.01 9.01
CA ILE A 214 5.24 -10.68 7.72
C ILE A 214 6.36 -9.64 7.89
N ALA A 215 6.13 -8.58 8.67
CA ALA A 215 7.13 -7.55 8.90
C ALA A 215 8.43 -8.12 9.49
N LYS A 216 8.30 -9.04 10.45
CA LYS A 216 9.45 -9.73 11.06
C LYS A 216 10.22 -10.55 10.03
N LYS A 217 9.53 -11.35 9.20
CA LYS A 217 10.17 -12.15 8.16
C LYS A 217 10.86 -11.28 7.10
N VAL A 218 10.22 -10.18 6.69
CA VAL A 218 10.83 -9.22 5.76
C VAL A 218 12.07 -8.58 6.37
N ALA A 219 12.04 -8.21 7.66
CA ALA A 219 13.18 -7.63 8.35
C ALA A 219 14.34 -8.63 8.57
N GLU A 220 14.04 -9.92 8.67
CA GLU A 220 15.04 -11.00 8.81
C GLU A 220 15.58 -11.48 7.43
N SER A 221 14.96 -11.08 6.32
CA SER A 221 15.40 -11.46 4.97
C SER A 221 16.68 -10.73 4.55
N ASN A 222 17.38 -11.29 3.57
CA ASN A 222 18.54 -10.64 2.95
C ASN A 222 18.15 -9.73 1.76
N ALA A 223 16.86 -9.63 1.45
CA ALA A 223 16.37 -8.85 0.32
C ALA A 223 16.55 -7.33 0.54
N MET A 224 16.71 -6.60 -0.54
CA MET A 224 16.54 -5.15 -0.50
C MET A 224 15.05 -4.84 -0.27
N THR A 225 14.71 -4.12 0.80
CA THR A 225 13.32 -3.82 1.21
C THR A 225 12.98 -2.34 1.05
N ILE A 226 11.79 -2.06 0.50
CA ILE A 226 11.26 -0.69 0.27
C ILE A 226 9.80 -0.64 0.67
#